data_8941a760e40c2aba36b282de0b1ea100
#
_entry.id   8941a760e40c2aba36b282de0b1ea100
#
_cell.length_a   1.000
_cell.length_b   1.000
_cell.length_c   1.000
_cell.angle_alpha   90.00
_cell.angle_beta   90.00
_cell.angle_gamma   90.00
#
_symmetry.space_group_name_H-M   'P 1'
#
loop_
_entity.id
_entity.type
_entity.pdbx_description
1 polymer ?
#
loop_
_entity_poly.entity_id
_entity_poly.type
_entity_poly.pdbx_seq_one_letter_code
_entity_poly.pdbx_strand_id
1 'polypeptide(L)'
;YLVNDPDIIDAAFHCAGFKNPNGFTQSRLKTEYDDILSRISLPLTGDGLGHKVWPLLLKGFNGNKATLTFKMIMMLAMYIIETNPYIKQALQMTYSFVFLDEFQDTTAIQYAFVKECFWNSGTKVTSVGDNKQRIMVWAGAVKTIFNDFYRELNPKCIRLIMNHRSAPRLVALQKAMYESLKEKATEVCASGNWAEDDGNIALFIADNEQLEAAAVSKDILLKISNGVEPHDICILCKQKPQDYASAVIEELEKHGVRARIETGYQDLIKEPIVDLFIKFMICADSRKHPNEWTFIEELLVELWGISGMRENDTFDEMQR
;
A
#
# COMPACT_ATOMS: atom_id res chain seq x y z
N TYR A 1 12.13 -14.59 0.50
CA TYR A 1 12.50 -13.27 -0.04
C TYR A 1 12.07 -12.18 0.91
N LEU A 2 12.96 -11.20 1.14
CA LEU A 2 12.60 -9.92 1.74
C LEU A 2 12.18 -8.95 0.64
N VAL A 3 11.32 -7.98 0.97
CA VAL A 3 10.89 -6.98 0.00
C VAL A 3 11.44 -5.63 0.40
N ASN A 4 12.24 -5.05 -0.52
CA ASN A 4 12.73 -3.68 -0.45
C ASN A 4 13.51 -3.33 0.84
N ASP A 5 14.31 -4.28 1.34
CA ASP A 5 15.15 -4.08 2.52
C ASP A 5 16.32 -3.13 2.19
N PRO A 6 16.36 -1.94 2.78
CA PRO A 6 17.32 -0.89 2.41
C PRO A 6 18.76 -1.25 2.78
N ASP A 7 18.97 -1.99 3.86
CA ASP A 7 20.30 -2.32 4.37
C ASP A 7 20.94 -3.39 3.49
N ILE A 8 20.16 -4.39 3.07
CA ILE A 8 20.62 -5.43 2.14
C ILE A 8 20.88 -4.85 0.75
N ILE A 9 20.02 -3.91 0.29
CA ILE A 9 20.22 -3.25 -1.01
C ILE A 9 21.52 -2.44 -0.99
N ASP A 10 21.76 -1.64 0.05
CA ASP A 10 22.98 -0.86 0.20
C ASP A 10 24.22 -1.76 0.24
N ALA A 11 24.18 -2.83 1.04
CA ALA A 11 25.25 -3.82 1.13
C ALA A 11 25.55 -4.50 -0.23
N ALA A 12 24.52 -4.78 -1.05
CA ALA A 12 24.70 -5.36 -2.39
C ALA A 12 25.42 -4.39 -3.34
N PHE A 13 25.06 -3.11 -3.29
CA PHE A 13 25.72 -2.08 -4.09
C PHE A 13 27.19 -1.92 -3.68
N HIS A 14 27.48 -1.89 -2.40
CA HIS A 14 28.88 -1.86 -1.90
C HIS A 14 29.68 -3.11 -2.29
N CYS A 15 29.06 -4.29 -2.18
CA CYS A 15 29.69 -5.55 -2.63
C CYS A 15 30.02 -5.54 -4.14
N ALA A 16 29.15 -4.94 -4.95
CA ALA A 16 29.36 -4.77 -6.38
C ALA A 16 30.39 -3.67 -6.76
N GLY A 17 30.95 -2.97 -5.76
CA GLY A 17 31.98 -1.94 -5.95
C GLY A 17 31.42 -0.51 -6.09
N PHE A 18 30.16 -0.28 -5.74
CA PHE A 18 29.64 1.09 -5.65
C PHE A 18 30.38 1.86 -4.55
N LYS A 19 30.84 3.04 -4.90
CA LYS A 19 31.39 4.00 -3.94
C LYS A 19 30.49 5.22 -3.96
N ASN A 20 30.10 5.71 -2.80
CA ASN A 20 29.34 6.95 -2.67
C ASN A 20 30.25 8.18 -2.91
N PRO A 21 30.52 8.59 -4.16
CA PRO A 21 31.57 9.56 -4.48
C PRO A 21 31.23 10.97 -4.05
N ASN A 22 29.95 11.25 -3.82
CA ASN A 22 29.43 12.58 -3.59
C ASN A 22 28.82 12.76 -2.20
N GLY A 23 29.01 11.83 -1.27
CA GLY A 23 28.43 11.90 0.07
C GLY A 23 26.89 12.03 0.06
N PHE A 24 26.22 11.29 -0.84
CA PHE A 24 24.75 11.33 -0.93
C PHE A 24 24.09 10.92 0.39
N THR A 25 23.01 11.60 0.72
CA THR A 25 22.12 11.22 1.83
C THR A 25 21.46 9.87 1.53
N GLN A 26 21.00 9.16 2.55
CA GLN A 26 20.30 7.88 2.42
C GLN A 26 19.10 7.94 1.45
N SER A 27 18.34 9.02 1.50
CA SER A 27 17.20 9.21 0.58
C SER A 27 17.65 9.33 -0.88
N ARG A 28 18.77 10.01 -1.14
CA ARG A 28 19.32 10.16 -2.49
C ARG A 28 19.97 8.87 -2.99
N LEU A 29 20.64 8.11 -2.12
CA LEU A 29 21.18 6.79 -2.43
C LEU A 29 20.07 5.83 -2.86
N LYS A 30 18.97 5.79 -2.13
CA LYS A 30 17.82 4.95 -2.49
C LYS A 30 17.30 5.28 -3.90
N THR A 31 17.18 6.55 -4.24
CA THR A 31 16.75 6.97 -5.58
C THR A 31 17.75 6.55 -6.66
N GLU A 32 19.04 6.69 -6.40
CA GLU A 32 20.10 6.28 -7.32
C GLU A 32 20.12 4.77 -7.52
N TYR A 33 19.98 3.98 -6.46
CA TYR A 33 19.91 2.53 -6.54
C TYR A 33 18.70 2.05 -7.34
N ASP A 34 17.55 2.61 -7.08
CA ASP A 34 16.33 2.33 -7.83
C ASP A 34 16.48 2.66 -9.32
N ASP A 35 17.15 3.76 -9.64
CA ASP A 35 17.39 4.19 -11.01
C ASP A 35 18.37 3.23 -11.72
N ILE A 36 19.48 2.87 -11.09
CA ILE A 36 20.42 1.90 -11.62
C ILE A 36 19.76 0.54 -11.87
N LEU A 37 18.98 0.04 -10.91
CA LEU A 37 18.32 -1.26 -11.03
C LEU A 37 17.22 -1.25 -12.10
N SER A 38 16.54 -0.15 -12.29
CA SER A 38 15.44 -0.04 -13.27
C SER A 38 15.89 0.12 -14.72
N ARG A 39 17.18 0.45 -14.97
CA ARG A 39 17.76 0.53 -16.32
C ARG A 39 18.22 -0.82 -16.87
N ILE A 40 18.13 -1.87 -16.08
CA ILE A 40 18.51 -3.21 -16.50
C ILE A 40 17.40 -3.79 -17.38
N SER A 41 17.78 -4.49 -18.42
CA SER A 41 16.89 -5.33 -19.21
C SER A 41 17.10 -6.81 -18.90
N LEU A 42 16.03 -7.58 -18.98
CA LEU A 42 16.07 -9.02 -18.80
C LEU A 42 15.99 -9.70 -20.18
N PRO A 43 16.72 -10.82 -20.42
CA PRO A 43 17.66 -11.48 -19.48
C PRO A 43 18.91 -10.64 -19.23
N LEU A 44 19.57 -10.86 -18.08
CA LEU A 44 20.77 -10.11 -17.70
C LEU A 44 21.94 -10.39 -18.68
N THR A 45 22.28 -9.43 -19.52
CA THR A 45 23.28 -9.59 -20.58
C THR A 45 24.40 -8.54 -20.54
N GLY A 46 24.53 -7.78 -19.49
CA GLY A 46 25.52 -6.71 -19.36
C GLY A 46 26.51 -6.94 -18.22
N ASP A 47 27.50 -6.04 -18.10
CA ASP A 47 28.55 -6.05 -17.08
C ASP A 47 28.55 -4.80 -16.17
N GLY A 48 27.62 -3.86 -16.39
CA GLY A 48 27.48 -2.66 -15.60
C GLY A 48 27.13 -2.95 -14.14
N LEU A 49 27.18 -1.90 -13.30
CA LEU A 49 26.94 -2.01 -11.87
C LEU A 49 25.60 -2.69 -11.55
N GLY A 50 24.52 -2.27 -12.18
CA GLY A 50 23.20 -2.90 -11.99
C GLY A 50 23.20 -4.40 -12.34
N HIS A 51 23.88 -4.81 -13.40
CA HIS A 51 24.00 -6.24 -13.77
C HIS A 51 24.77 -7.06 -12.73
N LYS A 52 25.69 -6.44 -11.99
CA LYS A 52 26.41 -7.09 -10.88
C LYS A 52 25.56 -7.16 -9.61
N VAL A 53 24.77 -6.13 -9.34
CA VAL A 53 23.91 -6.04 -8.14
C VAL A 53 22.69 -6.97 -8.25
N TRP A 54 22.07 -7.05 -9.42
CA TRP A 54 20.85 -7.86 -9.62
C TRP A 54 21.00 -9.32 -9.15
N PRO A 55 22.05 -10.08 -9.55
CA PRO A 55 22.22 -11.46 -9.07
C PRO A 55 22.45 -11.57 -7.55
N LEU A 56 23.09 -10.57 -6.94
CA LEU A 56 23.31 -10.54 -5.50
C LEU A 56 21.97 -10.40 -4.76
N LEU A 57 21.15 -9.47 -5.19
CA LEU A 57 19.82 -9.26 -4.60
C LEU A 57 18.88 -10.44 -4.84
N LEU A 58 18.93 -11.04 -6.06
CA LEU A 58 18.04 -12.14 -6.43
C LEU A 58 18.37 -13.46 -5.70
N LYS A 59 19.64 -13.74 -5.47
CA LYS A 59 20.10 -15.02 -4.89
C LYS A 59 20.44 -14.92 -3.40
N GLY A 60 20.62 -13.71 -2.88
CA GLY A 60 21.28 -13.47 -1.61
C GLY A 60 22.81 -13.55 -1.73
N PHE A 61 23.52 -12.97 -0.77
CA PHE A 61 24.99 -12.89 -0.78
C PHE A 61 25.52 -12.68 0.65
N ASN A 62 26.71 -13.20 0.94
CA ASN A 62 27.44 -13.00 2.22
C ASN A 62 26.55 -13.22 3.48
N GLY A 63 25.66 -14.22 3.46
CA GLY A 63 24.74 -14.49 4.55
C GLY A 63 23.44 -13.63 4.56
N ASN A 64 23.36 -12.64 3.68
CA ASN A 64 22.13 -11.87 3.51
C ASN A 64 21.09 -12.66 2.71
N LYS A 65 19.82 -12.54 3.12
CA LYS A 65 18.69 -13.13 2.38
C LYS A 65 18.50 -12.43 1.04
N ALA A 66 17.91 -13.16 0.10
CA ALA A 66 17.48 -12.56 -1.17
C ALA A 66 16.46 -11.44 -0.92
N THR A 67 16.65 -10.31 -1.59
CA THR A 67 15.83 -9.10 -1.46
C THR A 67 15.50 -8.57 -2.84
N LEU A 68 14.22 -8.25 -3.09
CA LEU A 68 13.77 -7.65 -4.33
C LEU A 68 13.21 -6.25 -4.08
N THR A 69 13.60 -5.28 -4.88
CA THR A 69 12.88 -3.99 -4.89
C THR A 69 11.54 -4.13 -5.58
N PHE A 70 10.60 -3.24 -5.30
CA PHE A 70 9.30 -3.24 -5.98
C PHE A 70 9.45 -3.15 -7.51
N LYS A 71 10.42 -2.38 -8.01
CA LYS A 71 10.71 -2.30 -9.45
C LYS A 71 11.24 -3.62 -10.00
N MET A 72 12.15 -4.28 -9.30
CA MET A 72 12.67 -5.59 -9.70
C MET A 72 11.54 -6.64 -9.79
N ILE A 73 10.63 -6.66 -8.82
CA ILE A 73 9.46 -7.56 -8.83
C ILE A 73 8.63 -7.32 -10.10
N MET A 74 8.33 -6.08 -10.44
CA MET A 74 7.56 -5.76 -11.63
C MET A 74 8.29 -6.12 -12.93
N MET A 75 9.60 -5.89 -13.00
CA MET A 75 10.42 -6.23 -14.16
C MET A 75 10.51 -7.75 -14.36
N LEU A 76 10.66 -8.51 -13.28
CA LEU A 76 10.64 -9.98 -13.32
C LEU A 76 9.28 -10.51 -13.74
N ALA A 77 8.21 -9.98 -13.19
CA ALA A 77 6.83 -10.35 -13.54
C ALA A 77 6.57 -10.10 -15.04
N MET A 78 6.97 -8.92 -15.55
CA MET A 78 6.86 -8.59 -16.97
C MET A 78 7.65 -9.57 -17.81
N TYR A 79 8.90 -9.83 -17.48
CA TYR A 79 9.75 -10.77 -18.21
C TYR A 79 9.17 -12.18 -18.26
N ILE A 80 8.62 -12.67 -17.14
CA ILE A 80 7.96 -13.99 -17.08
C ILE A 80 6.76 -14.06 -18.03
N ILE A 81 5.92 -13.03 -18.04
CA ILE A 81 4.72 -12.99 -18.91
C ILE A 81 5.11 -12.88 -20.39
N GLU A 82 6.10 -12.06 -20.72
CA GLU A 82 6.58 -11.89 -22.10
C GLU A 82 7.23 -13.15 -22.66
N THR A 83 7.99 -13.88 -21.82
CA THR A 83 8.75 -15.05 -22.26
C THR A 83 8.02 -16.37 -22.10
N ASN A 84 6.90 -16.40 -21.36
CA ASN A 84 6.16 -17.64 -21.10
C ASN A 84 4.68 -17.52 -21.49
N PRO A 85 4.34 -17.85 -22.74
CA PRO A 85 2.96 -17.76 -23.23
C PRO A 85 1.96 -18.65 -22.48
N TYR A 86 2.41 -19.74 -21.88
CA TYR A 86 1.54 -20.63 -21.11
C TYR A 86 1.06 -19.98 -19.81
N ILE A 87 1.91 -19.24 -19.12
CA ILE A 87 1.53 -18.50 -17.91
C ILE A 87 0.52 -17.42 -18.29
N LYS A 88 0.79 -16.65 -19.36
CA LYS A 88 -0.14 -15.65 -19.88
C LYS A 88 -1.49 -16.25 -20.21
N GLN A 89 -1.51 -17.36 -20.94
CA GLN A 89 -2.74 -18.07 -21.30
C GLN A 89 -3.48 -18.58 -20.07
N ALA A 90 -2.77 -19.15 -19.08
CA ALA A 90 -3.38 -19.61 -17.84
C ALA A 90 -4.06 -18.46 -17.08
N LEU A 91 -3.43 -17.28 -16.98
CA LEU A 91 -4.04 -16.09 -16.38
C LEU A 91 -5.32 -15.67 -17.11
N GLN A 92 -5.30 -15.64 -18.45
CA GLN A 92 -6.45 -15.26 -19.27
C GLN A 92 -7.61 -16.27 -19.16
N MET A 93 -7.30 -17.55 -19.00
CA MET A 93 -8.32 -18.59 -18.77
C MET A 93 -8.89 -18.56 -17.35
N THR A 94 -8.06 -18.19 -16.37
CA THR A 94 -8.47 -18.12 -14.96
C THR A 94 -9.31 -16.89 -14.68
N TYR A 95 -8.95 -15.74 -15.23
CA TYR A 95 -9.57 -14.45 -14.91
C TYR A 95 -10.40 -13.91 -16.07
N SER A 96 -11.69 -14.21 -16.08
CA SER A 96 -12.64 -13.65 -17.05
C SER A 96 -12.93 -12.16 -16.81
N PHE A 97 -12.70 -11.67 -15.57
CA PHE A 97 -12.88 -10.29 -15.15
C PHE A 97 -11.69 -9.85 -14.32
N VAL A 98 -11.19 -8.64 -14.57
CA VAL A 98 -10.12 -7.97 -13.81
C VAL A 98 -10.60 -6.60 -13.41
N PHE A 99 -10.47 -6.27 -12.12
CA PHE A 99 -10.82 -4.97 -11.56
C PHE A 99 -9.55 -4.27 -11.07
N LEU A 100 -9.32 -3.08 -11.57
CA LEU A 100 -8.20 -2.22 -11.19
C LEU A 100 -8.76 -1.12 -10.29
N ASP A 101 -8.53 -1.24 -8.99
CA ASP A 101 -8.93 -0.23 -8.01
C ASP A 101 -7.82 0.81 -7.82
N GLU A 102 -8.18 2.00 -7.31
CA GLU A 102 -7.26 3.14 -7.14
C GLU A 102 -6.42 3.40 -8.40
N PHE A 103 -7.06 3.27 -9.56
CA PHE A 103 -6.37 3.25 -10.84
C PHE A 103 -5.55 4.52 -11.13
N GLN A 104 -5.89 5.66 -10.51
CA GLN A 104 -5.13 6.92 -10.62
C GLN A 104 -3.69 6.81 -10.08
N ASP A 105 -3.40 5.83 -9.22
CA ASP A 105 -2.06 5.65 -8.62
C ASP A 105 -1.22 4.60 -9.36
N THR A 106 -1.69 4.11 -10.50
CA THR A 106 -0.99 3.12 -11.33
C THR A 106 0.25 3.72 -11.99
N THR A 107 1.39 3.02 -11.85
CA THR A 107 2.64 3.38 -12.54
C THR A 107 2.68 2.86 -13.98
N ALA A 108 3.57 3.41 -14.81
CA ALA A 108 3.70 2.99 -16.21
C ALA A 108 4.01 1.50 -16.37
N ILE A 109 4.88 0.94 -15.51
CA ILE A 109 5.23 -0.48 -15.56
C ILE A 109 4.07 -1.39 -15.13
N GLN A 110 3.29 -0.98 -14.13
CA GLN A 110 2.10 -1.72 -13.72
C GLN A 110 1.04 -1.73 -14.81
N TYR A 111 0.83 -0.58 -15.45
CA TYR A 111 -0.10 -0.49 -16.58
C TYR A 111 0.35 -1.35 -17.76
N ALA A 112 1.65 -1.29 -18.12
CA ALA A 112 2.22 -2.13 -19.17
C ALA A 112 2.06 -3.63 -18.86
N PHE A 113 2.28 -4.04 -17.60
CA PHE A 113 2.10 -5.41 -17.14
C PHE A 113 0.66 -5.89 -17.29
N VAL A 114 -0.33 -5.11 -16.86
CA VAL A 114 -1.75 -5.45 -17.00
C VAL A 114 -2.14 -5.57 -18.48
N LYS A 115 -1.61 -4.68 -19.31
CA LYS A 115 -1.78 -4.73 -20.77
C LYS A 115 -1.24 -6.04 -21.35
N GLU A 116 0.00 -6.38 -21.01
CA GLU A 116 0.62 -7.60 -21.50
C GLU A 116 -0.15 -8.84 -21.08
N CYS A 117 -0.69 -8.85 -19.86
CA CYS A 117 -1.48 -9.97 -19.38
C CYS A 117 -2.84 -10.13 -20.09
N PHE A 118 -3.59 -9.03 -20.30
CA PHE A 118 -5.03 -9.12 -20.56
C PHE A 118 -5.53 -8.41 -21.82
N TRP A 119 -4.75 -7.50 -22.45
CA TRP A 119 -5.18 -6.88 -23.72
C TRP A 119 -5.24 -7.93 -24.84
N ASN A 120 -6.18 -7.74 -25.73
CA ASN A 120 -6.47 -8.67 -26.83
C ASN A 120 -6.83 -10.10 -26.38
N SER A 121 -7.38 -10.24 -25.18
CA SER A 121 -7.93 -11.49 -24.65
C SER A 121 -9.47 -11.41 -24.49
N GLY A 122 -10.09 -12.49 -24.03
CA GLY A 122 -11.51 -12.49 -23.65
C GLY A 122 -11.80 -11.86 -22.28
N THR A 123 -10.76 -11.47 -21.52
CA THR A 123 -10.88 -10.89 -20.18
C THR A 123 -11.47 -9.49 -20.24
N LYS A 124 -12.49 -9.24 -19.42
CA LYS A 124 -13.09 -7.91 -19.27
C LYS A 124 -12.35 -7.14 -18.17
N VAL A 125 -11.77 -5.99 -18.52
CA VAL A 125 -11.03 -5.15 -17.59
C VAL A 125 -11.88 -3.95 -17.21
N THR A 126 -12.00 -3.71 -15.90
CA THR A 126 -12.69 -2.54 -15.33
C THR A 126 -11.70 -1.77 -14.47
N SER A 127 -11.57 -0.47 -14.71
CA SER A 127 -10.77 0.43 -13.87
C SER A 127 -11.67 1.34 -13.06
N VAL A 128 -11.38 1.49 -11.77
CA VAL A 128 -12.07 2.38 -10.84
C VAL A 128 -11.04 3.30 -10.18
N GLY A 129 -11.41 4.57 -9.99
CA GLY A 129 -10.54 5.51 -9.31
C GLY A 129 -10.98 6.96 -9.50
N ASP A 130 -10.26 7.88 -8.87
CA ASP A 130 -10.52 9.31 -8.93
C ASP A 130 -9.23 10.10 -9.19
N ASN A 131 -9.11 10.72 -10.34
CA ASN A 131 -7.96 11.55 -10.71
C ASN A 131 -7.61 12.63 -9.68
N LYS A 132 -8.59 13.10 -8.92
CA LYS A 132 -8.41 14.13 -7.90
C LYS A 132 -7.73 13.60 -6.63
N GLN A 133 -7.77 12.27 -6.42
CA GLN A 133 -7.17 11.59 -5.26
C GLN A 133 -5.76 11.03 -5.57
N ARG A 134 -5.16 11.41 -6.69
CA ARG A 134 -3.81 10.96 -7.07
C ARG A 134 -2.75 11.51 -6.13
N ILE A 135 -2.27 10.68 -5.24
CA ILE A 135 -1.26 11.02 -4.23
C ILE A 135 0.10 10.36 -4.49
N MET A 136 0.18 9.38 -5.41
CA MET A 136 1.38 8.59 -5.68
C MET A 136 2.21 9.08 -6.88
N VAL A 137 2.05 10.35 -7.28
CA VAL A 137 2.84 10.93 -8.40
C VAL A 137 4.34 10.89 -8.13
N TRP A 138 4.75 11.07 -6.87
CA TRP A 138 6.13 10.96 -6.43
C TRP A 138 6.70 9.53 -6.56
N ALA A 139 5.84 8.50 -6.56
CA ALA A 139 6.19 7.10 -6.78
C ALA A 139 6.09 6.67 -8.25
N GLY A 140 5.79 7.60 -9.17
CA GLY A 140 5.72 7.35 -10.60
C GLY A 140 4.33 7.04 -11.16
N ALA A 141 3.26 7.37 -10.43
CA ALA A 141 1.90 7.26 -10.96
C ALA A 141 1.70 8.12 -12.21
N VAL A 142 1.06 7.56 -13.23
CA VAL A 142 0.89 8.18 -14.54
C VAL A 142 -0.28 9.16 -14.52
N LYS A 143 -0.02 10.44 -14.79
CA LYS A 143 -1.06 11.48 -14.78
C LYS A 143 -2.17 11.27 -15.82
N THR A 144 -1.83 10.65 -16.93
CA THR A 144 -2.73 10.44 -18.08
C THR A 144 -3.40 9.07 -18.09
N ILE A 145 -3.24 8.28 -17.02
CA ILE A 145 -3.59 6.85 -17.00
C ILE A 145 -5.04 6.55 -17.46
N PHE A 146 -6.03 7.33 -17.03
CA PHE A 146 -7.41 7.17 -17.48
C PHE A 146 -7.61 7.53 -18.94
N ASN A 147 -6.91 8.57 -19.44
CA ASN A 147 -6.98 8.95 -20.84
C ASN A 147 -6.33 7.87 -21.72
N ASP A 148 -5.22 7.29 -21.25
CA ASP A 148 -4.54 6.21 -21.97
C ASP A 148 -5.42 4.96 -22.02
N PHE A 149 -6.02 4.58 -20.90
CA PHE A 149 -6.97 3.47 -20.81
C PHE A 149 -8.19 3.69 -21.73
N TYR A 150 -8.75 4.92 -21.72
CA TYR A 150 -9.88 5.27 -22.57
C TYR A 150 -9.52 5.19 -24.06
N ARG A 151 -8.38 5.74 -24.45
CA ARG A 151 -7.91 5.72 -25.84
C ARG A 151 -7.65 4.32 -26.37
N GLU A 152 -7.13 3.44 -25.52
CA GLU A 152 -6.73 2.09 -25.92
C GLU A 152 -7.87 1.09 -25.95
N LEU A 153 -8.81 1.18 -25.03
CA LEU A 153 -9.91 0.20 -24.88
C LEU A 153 -11.30 0.72 -25.25
N ASN A 154 -11.44 2.05 -25.41
CA ASN A 154 -12.74 2.71 -25.62
C ASN A 154 -13.84 2.17 -24.66
N PRO A 155 -13.61 2.18 -23.33
CA PRO A 155 -14.49 1.57 -22.37
C PRO A 155 -15.79 2.34 -22.20
N LYS A 156 -16.82 1.66 -21.72
CA LYS A 156 -18.01 2.34 -21.19
C LYS A 156 -17.64 3.06 -19.90
N CYS A 157 -17.72 4.40 -19.92
CA CYS A 157 -17.45 5.21 -18.73
C CYS A 157 -18.73 5.40 -17.91
N ILE A 158 -18.66 5.14 -16.61
CA ILE A 158 -19.74 5.36 -15.64
C ILE A 158 -19.22 6.28 -14.56
N ARG A 159 -19.94 7.37 -14.29
CA ARG A 159 -19.58 8.30 -13.21
C ARG A 159 -20.32 7.95 -11.93
N LEU A 160 -19.58 7.80 -10.85
CA LEU A 160 -20.15 7.66 -9.50
C LEU A 160 -20.29 9.07 -8.90
N ILE A 161 -21.50 9.57 -8.85
CA ILE A 161 -21.79 10.94 -8.42
C ILE A 161 -22.32 11.02 -6.97
N MET A 162 -22.80 9.91 -6.42
CA MET A 162 -23.37 9.89 -5.07
C MET A 162 -22.29 9.50 -4.04
N ASN A 163 -22.03 10.37 -3.10
CA ASN A 163 -21.13 10.15 -1.99
C ASN A 163 -21.93 9.67 -0.77
N HIS A 164 -21.75 8.40 -0.39
CA HIS A 164 -22.40 7.81 0.77
C HIS A 164 -21.60 7.97 2.07
N ARG A 165 -20.33 8.35 1.97
CA ARG A 165 -19.40 8.45 3.09
C ARG A 165 -19.48 9.79 3.79
N SER A 166 -19.55 10.87 3.02
CA SER A 166 -19.34 12.22 3.52
C SER A 166 -20.64 13.01 3.62
N ALA A 167 -20.79 13.74 4.72
CA ALA A 167 -21.89 14.66 4.94
C ALA A 167 -21.89 15.82 3.93
N PRO A 168 -23.04 16.49 3.68
CA PRO A 168 -23.19 17.51 2.64
C PRO A 168 -22.19 18.68 2.73
N ARG A 169 -21.90 19.18 3.93
CA ARG A 169 -20.91 20.26 4.11
C ARG A 169 -19.48 19.83 3.74
N LEU A 170 -19.11 18.55 4.00
CA LEU A 170 -17.82 18.01 3.60
C LEU A 170 -17.73 17.85 2.06
N VAL A 171 -18.83 17.43 1.43
CA VAL A 171 -18.92 17.37 -0.03
C VAL A 171 -18.77 18.75 -0.65
N ALA A 172 -19.37 19.78 -0.05
CA ALA A 172 -19.24 21.18 -0.48
C ALA A 172 -17.79 21.67 -0.35
N LEU A 173 -17.09 21.35 0.76
CA LEU A 173 -15.67 21.63 0.93
C LEU A 173 -14.83 20.97 -0.14
N GLN A 174 -15.06 19.69 -0.44
CA GLN A 174 -14.36 18.98 -1.49
C GLN A 174 -14.50 19.67 -2.86
N LYS A 175 -15.72 20.15 -3.19
CA LYS A 175 -15.95 20.91 -4.44
C LYS A 175 -15.10 22.18 -4.52
N ALA A 176 -15.05 22.96 -3.43
CA ALA A 176 -14.21 24.15 -3.36
C ALA A 176 -12.71 23.84 -3.51
N MET A 177 -12.26 22.72 -2.95
CA MET A 177 -10.87 22.26 -3.10
C MET A 177 -10.53 21.87 -4.54
N TYR A 178 -11.47 21.30 -5.30
CA TYR A 178 -11.24 20.92 -6.71
C TYR A 178 -10.90 22.11 -7.59
N GLU A 179 -11.49 23.27 -7.33
CA GLU A 179 -11.17 24.51 -8.05
C GLU A 179 -9.70 24.88 -7.84
N SER A 180 -9.19 24.75 -6.61
CA SER A 180 -7.78 24.99 -6.28
C SER A 180 -6.84 24.01 -6.98
N LEU A 181 -7.28 22.78 -7.22
CA LEU A 181 -6.52 21.75 -7.94
C LEU A 181 -6.60 21.90 -9.47
N LYS A 182 -7.34 22.89 -9.98
CA LYS A 182 -7.63 23.09 -11.42
C LYS A 182 -8.26 21.85 -12.09
N GLU A 183 -8.95 21.04 -11.32
CA GLU A 183 -9.71 19.89 -11.80
C GLU A 183 -11.16 20.30 -12.04
N LYS A 184 -11.78 19.74 -13.07
CA LYS A 184 -13.20 19.98 -13.32
C LYS A 184 -14.01 19.46 -12.15
N ALA A 185 -14.82 20.32 -11.53
CA ALA A 185 -15.77 19.91 -10.51
C ALA A 185 -16.69 18.84 -11.09
N THR A 186 -16.69 17.68 -10.47
CA THR A 186 -17.67 16.63 -10.78
C THR A 186 -18.95 16.97 -10.01
N GLU A 187 -20.11 16.72 -10.58
CA GLU A 187 -21.40 16.84 -9.90
C GLU A 187 -21.54 15.73 -8.86
N VAL A 188 -20.78 15.84 -7.75
CA VAL A 188 -20.88 14.93 -6.61
C VAL A 188 -21.93 15.48 -5.66
N CYS A 189 -22.84 14.63 -5.19
CA CYS A 189 -23.84 14.95 -4.16
C CYS A 189 -23.71 13.97 -2.98
N ALA A 190 -24.02 14.45 -1.79
CA ALA A 190 -24.16 13.58 -0.63
C ALA A 190 -25.40 12.70 -0.77
N SER A 191 -25.36 11.50 -0.21
CA SER A 191 -26.51 10.61 -0.18
C SER A 191 -27.61 11.14 0.76
N GLY A 192 -28.83 10.67 0.57
CA GLY A 192 -29.97 11.05 1.42
C GLY A 192 -29.92 10.51 2.86
N ASN A 193 -28.82 9.87 3.26
CA ASN A 193 -28.61 9.38 4.64
C ASN A 193 -28.20 10.51 5.60
N TRP A 194 -27.95 11.71 5.09
CA TRP A 194 -27.48 12.87 5.83
C TRP A 194 -28.54 13.97 5.81
N ALA A 195 -28.67 14.71 6.91
CA ALA A 195 -29.40 15.97 6.89
C ALA A 195 -28.61 17.03 6.09
N GLU A 196 -29.32 18.02 5.52
CA GLU A 196 -28.70 19.03 4.65
C GLU A 196 -27.60 19.83 5.36
N ASP A 197 -27.73 20.03 6.66
CA ASP A 197 -26.81 20.76 7.53
C ASP A 197 -25.74 19.89 8.18
N ASP A 198 -25.70 18.61 7.91
CA ASP A 198 -24.71 17.71 8.47
C ASP A 198 -23.29 18.01 7.96
N GLY A 199 -22.36 17.76 8.86
CA GLY A 199 -20.93 18.00 8.66
C GLY A 199 -20.49 19.31 9.32
N ASN A 200 -19.49 19.21 10.18
CA ASN A 200 -18.86 20.35 10.82
C ASN A 200 -17.42 20.50 10.34
N ILE A 201 -17.04 21.72 10.00
CA ILE A 201 -15.68 22.05 9.54
C ILE A 201 -15.20 23.19 10.44
N ALA A 202 -14.07 22.97 11.11
CA ALA A 202 -13.40 23.98 11.90
C ALA A 202 -11.95 24.12 11.42
N LEU A 203 -11.44 25.35 11.38
CA LEU A 203 -10.05 25.65 11.07
C LEU A 203 -9.39 26.21 12.33
N PHE A 204 -8.32 25.54 12.77
CA PHE A 204 -7.49 26.00 13.85
C PHE A 204 -6.17 26.53 13.29
N ILE A 205 -5.80 27.74 13.66
CA ILE A 205 -4.50 28.34 13.34
C ILE A 205 -3.86 28.73 14.66
N ALA A 206 -2.69 28.21 14.93
CA ALA A 206 -1.97 28.46 16.18
C ALA A 206 -0.54 28.96 15.88
N ASP A 207 0.00 29.77 16.80
CA ASP A 207 1.34 30.35 16.67
C ASP A 207 2.47 29.33 16.96
N ASN A 208 2.15 28.23 17.65
CA ASN A 208 3.08 27.17 17.99
C ASN A 208 2.35 25.84 18.24
N GLU A 209 3.14 24.77 18.32
CA GLU A 209 2.65 23.40 18.47
C GLU A 209 1.88 23.17 19.78
N GLN A 210 2.25 23.83 20.86
CA GLN A 210 1.59 23.71 22.16
C GLN A 210 0.20 24.33 22.15
N LEU A 211 0.06 25.50 21.53
CA LEU A 211 -1.25 26.16 21.37
C LEU A 211 -2.14 25.37 20.39
N GLU A 212 -1.57 24.79 19.34
CA GLU A 212 -2.29 23.90 18.45
C GLU A 212 -2.80 22.67 19.22
N ALA A 213 -1.93 22.00 19.97
CA ALA A 213 -2.28 20.84 20.78
C ALA A 213 -3.39 21.15 21.78
N ALA A 214 -3.31 22.28 22.47
CA ALA A 214 -4.35 22.71 23.41
C ALA A 214 -5.70 22.96 22.72
N ALA A 215 -5.68 23.62 21.54
CA ALA A 215 -6.92 23.89 20.79
C ALA A 215 -7.57 22.59 20.26
N VAL A 216 -6.76 21.71 19.68
CA VAL A 216 -7.22 20.41 19.15
C VAL A 216 -7.74 19.52 20.29
N SER A 217 -7.00 19.42 21.39
CA SER A 217 -7.41 18.63 22.56
C SER A 217 -8.70 19.14 23.18
N LYS A 218 -8.87 20.45 23.27
CA LYS A 218 -10.11 21.06 23.75
C LYS A 218 -11.31 20.70 22.88
N ASP A 219 -11.16 20.73 21.56
CA ASP A 219 -12.22 20.35 20.63
C ASP A 219 -12.57 18.86 20.74
N ILE A 220 -11.55 18.00 20.87
CA ILE A 220 -11.72 16.56 21.08
C ILE A 220 -12.48 16.29 22.38
N LEU A 221 -12.08 16.91 23.50
CA LEU A 221 -12.75 16.75 24.79
C LEU A 221 -14.21 17.20 24.73
N LEU A 222 -14.50 18.29 24.01
CA LEU A 222 -15.88 18.74 23.80
C LEU A 222 -16.68 17.70 23.00
N LYS A 223 -16.11 17.11 21.97
CA LYS A 223 -16.78 16.04 21.18
C LYS A 223 -17.07 14.82 22.04
N ILE A 224 -16.10 14.39 22.85
CA ILE A 224 -16.27 13.26 23.78
C ILE A 224 -17.38 13.57 24.80
N SER A 225 -17.39 14.77 25.37
CA SER A 225 -18.47 15.17 26.30
C SER A 225 -19.86 15.21 25.68
N ASN A 226 -19.93 15.38 24.36
CA ASN A 226 -21.15 15.32 23.56
C ASN A 226 -21.49 13.91 23.04
N GLY A 227 -20.81 12.87 23.52
CA GLY A 227 -21.13 11.48 23.23
C GLY A 227 -20.40 10.88 22.03
N VAL A 228 -19.38 11.56 21.49
CA VAL A 228 -18.49 10.95 20.46
C VAL A 228 -17.52 10.00 21.16
N GLU A 229 -17.48 8.75 20.73
CA GLU A 229 -16.56 7.79 21.30
C GLU A 229 -15.11 8.08 20.86
N PRO A 230 -14.11 7.96 21.75
CA PRO A 230 -12.71 8.25 21.42
C PRO A 230 -12.18 7.46 20.21
N HIS A 231 -12.66 6.23 20.00
CA HIS A 231 -12.23 5.41 18.85
C HIS A 231 -12.76 5.89 17.50
N ASP A 232 -13.75 6.78 17.49
CA ASP A 232 -14.26 7.41 16.27
C ASP A 232 -13.49 8.68 15.89
N ILE A 233 -12.49 9.06 16.70
CA ILE A 233 -11.68 10.27 16.48
C ILE A 233 -10.30 9.87 15.94
N CYS A 234 -9.94 10.40 14.77
CA CYS A 234 -8.65 10.17 14.14
C CYS A 234 -7.96 11.50 13.83
N ILE A 235 -6.65 11.58 14.18
CA ILE A 235 -5.79 12.71 13.84
C ILE A 235 -4.85 12.26 12.72
N LEU A 236 -4.92 12.93 11.57
CA LEU A 236 -4.08 12.65 10.41
C LEU A 236 -2.91 13.64 10.35
N CYS A 237 -1.69 13.12 10.39
CA CYS A 237 -0.47 13.88 10.17
C CYS A 237 0.09 13.59 8.78
N LYS A 238 0.64 14.60 8.12
CA LYS A 238 1.22 14.45 6.78
C LYS A 238 2.37 13.42 6.76
N GLN A 239 3.20 13.42 7.80
CA GLN A 239 4.37 12.55 7.97
C GLN A 239 4.80 12.54 9.43
N LYS A 240 5.65 11.58 9.83
CA LYS A 240 6.27 11.51 11.15
C LYS A 240 5.28 11.75 12.30
N PRO A 241 4.24 10.94 12.43
CA PRO A 241 3.24 11.14 13.48
C PRO A 241 3.86 11.15 14.89
N GLN A 242 5.02 10.50 15.09
CA GLN A 242 5.75 10.50 16.35
C GLN A 242 6.19 11.91 16.76
N ASP A 243 6.59 12.74 15.79
CA ASP A 243 7.08 14.08 16.05
C ASP A 243 5.91 15.07 16.18
N TYR A 244 4.93 14.98 15.27
CA TYR A 244 3.83 15.96 15.19
C TYR A 244 2.67 15.71 16.16
N ALA A 245 2.40 14.46 16.55
CA ALA A 245 1.29 14.14 17.43
C ALA A 245 1.65 14.13 18.91
N SER A 246 2.94 14.18 19.29
CA SER A 246 3.39 14.06 20.68
C SER A 246 2.74 15.08 21.60
N ALA A 247 2.74 16.36 21.21
CA ALA A 247 2.15 17.43 22.01
C ALA A 247 0.63 17.25 22.23
N VAL A 248 -0.09 16.76 21.21
CA VAL A 248 -1.54 16.48 21.31
C VAL A 248 -1.78 15.27 22.21
N ILE A 249 -0.98 14.23 22.10
CA ILE A 249 -1.07 13.03 22.95
C ILE A 249 -0.87 13.40 24.42
N GLU A 250 0.22 14.14 24.72
CA GLU A 250 0.51 14.61 26.08
C GLU A 250 -0.60 15.49 26.67
N GLU A 251 -1.20 16.35 25.84
CA GLU A 251 -2.29 17.21 26.28
C GLU A 251 -3.58 16.41 26.58
N LEU A 252 -3.91 15.43 25.74
CA LEU A 252 -5.05 14.54 25.95
C LEU A 252 -4.85 13.65 27.19
N GLU A 253 -3.65 13.15 27.42
CA GLU A 253 -3.32 12.35 28.61
C GLU A 253 -3.53 13.10 29.93
N LYS A 254 -3.25 14.40 29.99
CA LYS A 254 -3.54 15.25 31.16
C LYS A 254 -5.03 15.26 31.51
N HIS A 255 -5.88 15.02 30.53
CA HIS A 255 -7.33 14.93 30.68
C HIS A 255 -7.88 13.50 30.76
N GLY A 256 -7.00 12.49 30.91
CA GLY A 256 -7.39 11.11 31.03
C GLY A 256 -7.83 10.43 29.73
N VAL A 257 -7.64 11.07 28.58
CA VAL A 257 -7.94 10.51 27.26
C VAL A 257 -6.66 9.89 26.69
N ARG A 258 -6.69 8.57 26.46
CA ARG A 258 -5.59 7.85 25.84
C ARG A 258 -5.64 7.98 24.32
N ALA A 259 -4.56 8.51 23.75
CA ALA A 259 -4.33 8.52 22.31
C ALA A 259 -3.10 7.67 21.97
N ARG A 260 -3.07 7.10 20.77
CA ARG A 260 -1.97 6.24 20.32
C ARG A 260 -1.58 6.56 18.88
N ILE A 261 -0.33 6.25 18.55
CA ILE A 261 0.15 6.28 17.18
C ILE A 261 -0.13 4.91 16.56
N GLU A 262 -0.92 4.88 15.50
CA GLU A 262 -1.39 3.64 14.87
C GLU A 262 -0.26 2.87 14.15
N THR A 263 0.76 3.56 13.65
CA THR A 263 1.86 2.95 12.87
C THR A 263 2.54 1.81 13.64
N GLY A 264 2.83 1.98 14.93
CA GLY A 264 3.46 0.95 15.75
C GLY A 264 2.62 -0.31 15.90
N TYR A 265 1.31 -0.16 15.97
CA TYR A 265 0.39 -1.30 16.03
C TYR A 265 0.24 -2.00 14.68
N GLN A 266 0.25 -1.26 13.59
CA GLN A 266 0.24 -1.82 12.24
C GLN A 266 1.51 -2.63 11.96
N ASP A 267 2.66 -2.17 12.44
CA ASP A 267 3.92 -2.91 12.32
C ASP A 267 3.90 -4.15 13.20
N LEU A 268 3.37 -4.06 14.42
CA LEU A 268 3.23 -5.20 15.33
C LEU A 268 2.33 -6.31 14.74
N ILE A 269 1.21 -5.94 14.10
CA ILE A 269 0.30 -6.91 13.46
C ILE A 269 0.97 -7.64 12.28
N LYS A 270 1.96 -7.02 11.64
CA LYS A 270 2.73 -7.65 10.54
C LYS A 270 3.80 -8.63 11.03
N GLU A 271 4.12 -8.62 12.32
CA GLU A 271 5.06 -9.58 12.88
C GLU A 271 4.49 -11.01 12.79
N PRO A 272 5.23 -11.97 12.21
CA PRO A 272 4.69 -13.32 11.94
C PRO A 272 4.12 -14.01 13.18
N ILE A 273 4.74 -13.80 14.34
CA ILE A 273 4.26 -14.40 15.60
C ILE A 273 2.94 -13.77 16.06
N VAL A 274 2.75 -12.45 15.84
CA VAL A 274 1.52 -11.75 16.21
C VAL A 274 0.39 -12.13 15.25
N ASP A 275 0.67 -12.20 13.95
CA ASP A 275 -0.28 -12.66 12.94
C ASP A 275 -0.75 -14.10 13.23
N LEU A 276 0.15 -14.99 13.63
CA LEU A 276 -0.18 -16.34 14.08
C LEU A 276 -1.15 -16.32 15.27
N PHE A 277 -0.85 -15.54 16.33
CA PHE A 277 -1.75 -15.42 17.49
C PHE A 277 -3.12 -14.87 17.11
N ILE A 278 -3.19 -13.86 16.24
CA ILE A 278 -4.46 -13.30 15.75
C ILE A 278 -5.26 -14.37 15.02
N LYS A 279 -4.63 -15.16 14.14
CA LYS A 279 -5.29 -16.24 13.40
C LYS A 279 -5.79 -17.35 14.35
N PHE A 280 -5.03 -17.70 15.36
CA PHE A 280 -5.52 -18.60 16.41
C PHE A 280 -6.75 -18.06 17.14
N MET A 281 -6.75 -16.78 17.50
CA MET A 281 -7.92 -16.15 18.15
C MET A 281 -9.14 -16.15 17.23
N ILE A 282 -8.95 -15.84 15.94
CA ILE A 282 -10.03 -15.87 14.93
C ILE A 282 -10.60 -17.29 14.81
N CYS A 283 -9.75 -18.32 14.72
CA CYS A 283 -10.19 -19.70 14.66
C CYS A 283 -10.90 -20.17 15.94
N ALA A 284 -10.54 -19.61 17.11
CA ALA A 284 -11.17 -19.91 18.39
C ALA A 284 -12.55 -19.27 18.56
N ASP A 285 -12.76 -18.09 17.96
CA ASP A 285 -14.02 -17.35 18.05
C ASP A 285 -15.14 -18.00 17.22
N SER A 286 -14.84 -18.54 16.04
CA SER A 286 -15.83 -19.22 15.19
C SER A 286 -15.27 -20.43 14.43
N ARG A 287 -16.16 -21.36 14.05
CA ARG A 287 -15.76 -22.66 13.46
C ARG A 287 -15.53 -22.64 11.93
N LYS A 288 -15.51 -21.49 11.26
CA LYS A 288 -15.46 -21.41 9.78
C LYS A 288 -14.44 -20.41 9.26
N HIS A 289 -13.18 -20.64 9.57
CA HIS A 289 -12.06 -19.83 9.06
C HIS A 289 -11.01 -20.72 8.37
N PRO A 290 -11.33 -21.31 7.20
CA PRO A 290 -10.43 -22.26 6.53
C PRO A 290 -9.10 -21.63 6.11
N ASN A 291 -9.08 -20.35 5.71
CA ASN A 291 -7.86 -19.68 5.27
C ASN A 291 -6.90 -19.45 6.44
N GLU A 292 -7.41 -19.02 7.59
CA GLU A 292 -6.64 -18.81 8.80
C GLU A 292 -6.10 -20.12 9.33
N TRP A 293 -6.89 -21.20 9.26
CA TRP A 293 -6.46 -22.54 9.65
C TRP A 293 -5.35 -23.07 8.75
N THR A 294 -5.49 -22.99 7.45
CA THR A 294 -4.44 -23.40 6.49
C THR A 294 -3.12 -22.66 6.73
N PHE A 295 -3.18 -21.34 6.98
CA PHE A 295 -1.99 -20.58 7.32
C PHE A 295 -1.31 -21.08 8.60
N ILE A 296 -2.10 -21.41 9.63
CA ILE A 296 -1.57 -21.97 10.90
C ILE A 296 -0.87 -23.30 10.63
N GLU A 297 -1.51 -24.19 9.86
CA GLU A 297 -0.92 -25.50 9.49
C GLU A 297 0.40 -25.33 8.74
N GLU A 298 0.43 -24.50 7.70
CA GLU A 298 1.65 -24.24 6.89
C GLU A 298 2.78 -23.71 7.75
N LEU A 299 2.50 -22.76 8.64
CA LEU A 299 3.50 -22.17 9.51
C LEU A 299 4.01 -23.16 10.57
N LEU A 300 3.15 -23.99 11.14
CA LEU A 300 3.55 -25.02 12.10
C LEU A 300 4.43 -26.07 11.43
N VAL A 301 4.09 -26.48 10.20
CA VAL A 301 4.91 -27.41 9.41
C VAL A 301 6.29 -26.81 9.15
N GLU A 302 6.38 -25.53 8.81
CA GLU A 302 7.64 -24.83 8.59
C GLU A 302 8.47 -24.74 9.89
N LEU A 303 7.86 -24.37 11.01
CA LEU A 303 8.53 -24.24 12.32
C LEU A 303 9.04 -25.58 12.88
N TRP A 304 8.31 -26.67 12.67
CA TRP A 304 8.75 -28.00 13.11
C TRP A 304 9.78 -28.65 12.20
N GLY A 305 10.13 -27.99 11.08
CA GLY A 305 11.16 -28.48 10.17
C GLY A 305 10.79 -29.81 9.48
N ILE A 306 9.50 -30.09 9.34
CA ILE A 306 8.97 -31.30 8.70
C ILE A 306 9.06 -31.13 7.17
N SER A 307 10.24 -30.86 6.67
CA SER A 307 10.49 -30.87 5.24
C SER A 307 10.70 -32.31 4.77
N GLY A 308 9.66 -32.89 4.18
CA GLY A 308 9.76 -34.21 3.55
C GLY A 308 8.72 -35.26 3.94
N MET A 309 7.80 -34.95 4.86
CA MET A 309 6.64 -35.83 5.08
C MET A 309 5.61 -35.65 3.96
N ARG A 310 4.97 -36.73 3.57
CA ARG A 310 3.86 -36.69 2.61
C ARG A 310 2.67 -35.92 3.25
N GLU A 311 1.93 -35.15 2.46
CA GLU A 311 0.78 -34.35 2.89
C GLU A 311 -0.20 -35.12 3.83
N ASN A 312 -0.35 -36.42 3.65
CA ASN A 312 -1.23 -37.26 4.45
C ASN A 312 -0.69 -37.62 5.84
N ASP A 313 0.62 -37.67 6.03
CA ASP A 313 1.24 -38.07 7.31
C ASP A 313 1.21 -36.91 8.33
N THR A 314 1.28 -35.69 7.85
CA THR A 314 1.24 -34.47 8.66
C THR A 314 -0.14 -34.23 9.29
N PHE A 315 -1.19 -34.53 8.52
CA PHE A 315 -2.57 -34.30 8.97
C PHE A 315 -2.97 -35.27 10.13
N ASP A 316 -2.52 -36.52 10.07
CA ASP A 316 -2.80 -37.52 11.09
C ASP A 316 -2.00 -37.28 12.41
N GLU A 317 -0.82 -36.68 12.34
CA GLU A 317 -0.03 -36.32 13.52
C GLU A 317 -0.54 -35.05 14.23
N MET A 318 -1.09 -34.09 13.49
CA MET A 318 -1.70 -32.87 14.08
C MET A 318 -3.05 -33.14 14.75
N GLN A 319 -3.74 -34.24 14.43
CA GLN A 319 -5.01 -34.62 15.08
C GLN A 319 -4.81 -35.42 16.38
N ARG A 320 -3.61 -35.87 16.70
CA ARG A 320 -3.25 -36.57 17.95
C ARG A 320 -2.71 -35.62 18.99
#